data_5ee4431350a20cd4e1a945d22f0be306
#
_entry.id   5ee4431350a20cd4e1a945d22f0be306
#
_cell.length_a   1.000
_cell.length_b   1.000
_cell.length_c   1.000
_cell.angle_alpha   90.00
_cell.angle_beta   90.00
_cell.angle_gamma   90.00
#
_symmetry.space_group_name_H-M   'P 1'
#
loop_
_entity.id
_entity.type
_entity.pdbx_description
1 polymer ?
#
loop_
_entity_poly.entity_id
_entity_poly.type
_entity_poly.pdbx_seq_one_letter_code
_entity_poly.pdbx_strand_id
1 'polypeptide(L)'
;NNQQSLEGRFHKLIEAIKFVYSSLFFRDSRDYFRIIGKDVRNERMAIIIQEVVGNRYGDNFYPLISGVGRSYNHYPTQKAKREDGVVNLALGLGKTIVDGGWSWIYCPAYPKSPPPYKSIREILNSSQTSYWTVKMGHIPEFNPISEIEFMEKSPLEKAEKDGTLR
;
A
#
# COMPACT_ATOMS: atom_id res chain seq x y z
N ASN A 1 -13.04 2.28 -2.68
CA ASN A 1 -14.29 2.79 -3.22
C ASN A 1 -14.73 4.06 -2.48
N ASN A 2 -14.67 5.20 -3.14
CA ASN A 2 -14.94 6.54 -2.60
C ASN A 2 -16.34 7.07 -2.95
N GLN A 3 -17.27 6.22 -3.43
CA GLN A 3 -18.65 6.58 -3.70
C GLN A 3 -19.38 6.98 -2.41
N GLN A 4 -20.20 8.04 -2.48
CA GLN A 4 -20.93 8.55 -1.31
C GLN A 4 -22.13 7.70 -0.95
N SER A 5 -22.86 7.17 -1.95
CA SER A 5 -24.04 6.34 -1.73
C SER A 5 -23.68 4.88 -1.47
N LEU A 6 -24.48 4.20 -0.63
CA LEU A 6 -24.31 2.77 -0.36
C LEU A 6 -24.47 1.93 -1.65
N GLU A 7 -25.45 2.27 -2.46
CA GLU A 7 -25.72 1.60 -3.72
C GLU A 7 -24.57 1.76 -4.72
N GLY A 8 -24.03 2.97 -4.86
CA GLY A 8 -22.84 3.23 -5.68
C GLY A 8 -21.62 2.44 -5.21
N ARG A 9 -21.41 2.35 -3.89
CA ARG A 9 -20.33 1.52 -3.32
C ARG A 9 -20.51 0.04 -3.62
N PHE A 10 -21.73 -0.46 -3.50
CA PHE A 10 -22.05 -1.84 -3.80
C PHE A 10 -21.84 -2.17 -5.29
N HIS A 11 -22.33 -1.32 -6.18
CA HIS A 11 -22.12 -1.50 -7.63
C HIS A 11 -20.63 -1.54 -7.99
N LYS A 12 -19.83 -0.61 -7.47
CA LYS A 12 -18.37 -0.58 -7.74
C LYS A 12 -17.63 -1.78 -7.13
N LEU A 13 -18.09 -2.29 -5.99
CA LEU A 13 -17.56 -3.51 -5.41
C LEU A 13 -17.85 -4.71 -6.34
N ILE A 14 -19.05 -4.86 -6.85
CA ILE A 14 -19.41 -5.94 -7.77
C ILE A 14 -18.62 -5.85 -9.08
N GLU A 15 -18.44 -4.64 -9.62
CA GLU A 15 -17.59 -4.43 -10.80
C GLU A 15 -16.13 -4.85 -10.55
N ALA A 16 -15.56 -4.48 -9.41
CA ALA A 16 -14.21 -4.88 -9.01
C ALA A 16 -14.09 -6.41 -8.85
N ILE A 17 -15.07 -7.05 -8.23
CA ILE A 17 -15.12 -8.52 -8.09
C ILE A 17 -15.13 -9.20 -9.47
N LYS A 18 -16.00 -8.75 -10.38
CA LYS A 18 -16.06 -9.28 -11.75
C LYS A 18 -14.74 -9.08 -12.47
N PHE A 19 -14.12 -7.92 -12.32
CA PHE A 19 -12.82 -7.64 -12.92
C PHE A 19 -11.74 -8.60 -12.42
N VAL A 20 -11.64 -8.81 -11.09
CA VAL A 20 -10.67 -9.75 -10.53
C VAL A 20 -10.88 -11.17 -11.10
N TYR A 21 -12.11 -11.65 -11.16
CA TYR A 21 -12.38 -12.96 -11.78
C TYR A 21 -12.02 -12.99 -13.27
N SER A 22 -12.30 -11.93 -14.02
CA SER A 22 -11.99 -11.86 -15.45
C SER A 22 -10.49 -11.80 -15.72
N SER A 23 -9.69 -11.31 -14.79
CA SER A 23 -8.23 -11.17 -14.95
C SER A 23 -7.52 -12.51 -15.16
N LEU A 24 -8.11 -13.61 -14.71
CA LEU A 24 -7.62 -14.95 -14.98
C LEU A 24 -7.53 -15.24 -16.50
N PHE A 25 -8.41 -14.65 -17.29
CA PHE A 25 -8.51 -14.84 -18.74
C PHE A 25 -7.77 -13.77 -19.55
N PHE A 26 -7.08 -12.82 -18.90
CA PHE A 26 -6.28 -11.82 -19.58
C PHE A 26 -5.07 -12.47 -20.26
N ARG A 27 -4.53 -11.78 -21.25
CA ARG A 27 -3.43 -12.27 -22.07
C ARG A 27 -2.25 -12.73 -21.21
N ASP A 28 -1.79 -11.88 -20.31
CA ASP A 28 -0.61 -12.16 -19.46
C ASP A 28 -0.83 -13.38 -18.56
N SER A 29 -2.03 -13.51 -17.97
CA SER A 29 -2.38 -14.68 -17.17
C SER A 29 -2.37 -15.96 -18.00
N ARG A 30 -2.99 -15.94 -19.20
CA ARG A 30 -2.99 -17.10 -20.10
C ARG A 30 -1.60 -17.48 -20.58
N ASP A 31 -0.76 -16.49 -20.88
CA ASP A 31 0.62 -16.75 -21.31
C ASP A 31 1.44 -17.34 -20.15
N TYR A 32 1.25 -16.88 -18.92
CA TYR A 32 1.85 -17.46 -17.73
C TYR A 32 1.43 -18.93 -17.55
N PHE A 33 0.13 -19.25 -17.60
CA PHE A 33 -0.36 -20.62 -17.47
C PHE A 33 0.17 -21.55 -18.59
N ARG A 34 0.31 -21.03 -19.80
CA ARG A 34 0.92 -21.77 -20.92
C ARG A 34 2.38 -22.10 -20.62
N ILE A 35 3.15 -21.17 -20.09
CA ILE A 35 4.57 -21.36 -19.75
C ILE A 35 4.74 -22.43 -18.67
N ILE A 36 3.90 -22.43 -17.64
CA ILE A 36 3.97 -23.42 -16.54
C ILE A 36 3.27 -24.75 -16.87
N GLY A 37 2.70 -24.89 -18.07
CA GLY A 37 2.04 -26.12 -18.51
C GLY A 37 0.71 -26.43 -17.81
N LYS A 38 0.04 -25.41 -17.25
CA LYS A 38 -1.26 -25.56 -16.59
C LYS A 38 -2.40 -25.03 -17.47
N ASP A 39 -3.57 -25.66 -17.33
CA ASP A 39 -4.78 -25.20 -18.00
C ASP A 39 -5.53 -24.18 -17.14
N VAL A 40 -5.70 -22.99 -17.64
CA VAL A 40 -6.42 -21.88 -16.97
C VAL A 40 -7.84 -22.26 -16.56
N ARG A 41 -8.48 -23.21 -17.26
CA ARG A 41 -9.84 -23.68 -16.96
C ARG A 41 -9.94 -24.45 -15.64
N ASN A 42 -8.84 -25.00 -15.18
CA ASN A 42 -8.75 -25.75 -13.93
C ASN A 42 -8.35 -24.89 -12.73
N GLU A 43 -7.98 -23.62 -12.97
CA GLU A 43 -7.60 -22.69 -11.90
C GLU A 43 -8.83 -22.08 -11.22
N ARG A 44 -8.66 -21.80 -9.94
CA ARG A 44 -9.70 -21.17 -9.12
C ARG A 44 -9.14 -19.91 -8.50
N MET A 45 -9.91 -18.84 -8.57
CA MET A 45 -9.55 -17.58 -7.91
C MET A 45 -10.30 -17.39 -6.62
N ALA A 46 -9.62 -16.84 -5.62
CA ALA A 46 -10.21 -16.28 -4.42
C ALA A 46 -10.09 -14.74 -4.46
N ILE A 47 -11.05 -14.07 -3.85
CA ILE A 47 -11.04 -12.61 -3.72
C ILE A 47 -10.93 -12.27 -2.24
N ILE A 48 -10.01 -11.37 -1.92
CA ILE A 48 -9.89 -10.78 -0.59
C ILE A 48 -10.49 -9.38 -0.65
N ILE A 49 -11.51 -9.14 0.17
CA ILE A 49 -12.12 -7.82 0.32
C ILE A 49 -11.67 -7.26 1.66
N GLN A 50 -10.98 -6.12 1.63
CA GLN A 50 -10.48 -5.47 2.83
C GLN A 50 -10.96 -4.03 2.90
N GLU A 51 -11.32 -3.59 4.10
CA GLU A 51 -11.60 -2.19 4.36
C GLU A 51 -10.30 -1.40 4.37
N VAL A 52 -10.32 -0.22 3.72
CA VAL A 52 -9.22 0.73 3.84
C VAL A 52 -9.39 1.48 5.15
N VAL A 53 -8.51 1.22 6.10
CA VAL A 53 -8.51 1.88 7.41
C VAL A 53 -7.87 3.27 7.29
N GLY A 54 -8.43 4.26 7.97
CA GLY A 54 -7.91 5.64 7.97
C GLY A 54 -8.91 6.64 8.49
N ASN A 55 -8.58 7.91 8.31
CA ASN A 55 -9.45 9.04 8.62
C ASN A 55 -9.52 10.00 7.41
N ARG A 56 -10.59 10.77 7.38
CA ARG A 56 -10.78 11.80 6.36
C ARG A 56 -10.15 13.12 6.80
N TYR A 57 -9.33 13.69 5.93
CA TYR A 57 -8.70 14.99 6.08
C TYR A 57 -9.02 15.82 4.82
N GLY A 58 -10.06 16.67 4.91
CA GLY A 58 -10.59 17.37 3.75
C GLY A 58 -11.08 16.41 2.66
N ASP A 59 -10.47 16.48 1.49
CA ASP A 59 -10.77 15.60 0.34
C ASP A 59 -9.85 14.37 0.25
N ASN A 60 -9.07 14.11 1.28
CA ASN A 60 -8.18 12.97 1.34
C ASN A 60 -8.60 12.02 2.47
N PHE A 61 -8.41 10.72 2.24
CA PHE A 61 -8.61 9.69 3.25
C PHE A 61 -7.35 8.83 3.32
N TYR A 62 -6.75 8.72 4.51
CA TYR A 62 -5.55 7.93 4.72
C TYR A 62 -5.35 7.55 6.19
N PRO A 63 -4.63 6.45 6.47
CA PRO A 63 -4.19 6.11 7.82
C PRO A 63 -2.98 6.95 8.22
N LEU A 64 -2.84 7.24 9.52
CA LEU A 64 -1.65 7.91 10.05
C LEU A 64 -0.39 7.07 9.83
N ILE A 65 -0.51 5.76 9.96
CA ILE A 65 0.61 4.83 9.82
C ILE A 65 0.11 3.57 9.10
N SER A 66 0.84 3.18 8.08
CA SER A 66 0.76 1.85 7.45
C SER A 66 2.07 1.11 7.68
N GLY A 67 2.01 -0.21 7.74
CA GLY A 67 3.21 -0.99 8.00
C GLY A 67 3.16 -2.40 7.42
N VAL A 68 4.36 -2.95 7.20
CA VAL A 68 4.58 -4.36 6.84
C VAL A 68 5.57 -4.95 7.82
N GLY A 69 5.12 -5.97 8.57
CA GLY A 69 5.97 -6.79 9.43
C GLY A 69 6.39 -8.07 8.73
N ARG A 70 7.65 -8.43 8.87
CA ARG A 70 8.19 -9.72 8.41
C ARG A 70 8.85 -10.41 9.58
N SER A 71 8.58 -11.70 9.76
CA SER A 71 9.16 -12.52 10.82
C SER A 71 10.64 -12.84 10.62
N TYR A 72 11.16 -12.59 9.43
CA TYR A 72 12.55 -12.83 9.08
C TYR A 72 13.17 -11.57 8.45
N ASN A 73 14.33 -11.16 8.97
CA ASN A 73 15.10 -10.03 8.49
C ASN A 73 16.31 -10.50 7.69
N HIS A 74 16.29 -10.34 6.38
CA HIS A 74 17.39 -10.73 5.51
C HIS A 74 18.65 -9.88 5.71
N TYR A 75 18.51 -8.64 6.19
CA TYR A 75 19.57 -7.66 6.33
C TYR A 75 19.57 -7.06 7.75
N PRO A 76 19.84 -7.88 8.79
CA PRO A 76 19.83 -7.37 10.16
C PRO A 76 20.93 -6.34 10.37
N THR A 77 20.61 -5.30 11.11
CA THR A 77 21.54 -4.22 11.44
C THR A 77 21.79 -4.16 12.95
N GLN A 78 22.95 -3.67 13.35
CA GLN A 78 23.34 -3.50 14.74
C GLN A 78 23.30 -4.83 15.52
N LYS A 79 22.47 -4.90 16.57
CA LYS A 79 22.31 -6.08 17.44
C LYS A 79 21.23 -7.05 17.00
N ALA A 80 20.45 -6.67 15.96
CA ALA A 80 19.35 -7.50 15.48
C ALA A 80 19.85 -8.79 14.84
N LYS A 81 19.12 -9.86 15.05
CA LYS A 81 19.29 -11.16 14.38
C LYS A 81 18.24 -11.30 13.28
N ARG A 82 18.42 -12.29 12.43
CA ARG A 82 17.47 -12.56 11.34
C ARG A 82 16.08 -12.94 11.84
N GLU A 83 16.05 -13.68 12.93
CA GLU A 83 14.83 -14.21 13.58
C GLU A 83 14.04 -13.13 14.34
N ASP A 84 14.66 -11.99 14.62
CA ASP A 84 14.01 -10.88 15.33
C ASP A 84 12.99 -10.13 14.44
N GLY A 85 12.99 -10.44 13.14
CA GLY A 85 12.09 -9.80 12.19
C GLY A 85 12.45 -8.37 11.84
N VAL A 86 11.61 -7.75 11.02
CA VAL A 86 11.73 -6.36 10.60
C VAL A 86 10.36 -5.76 10.33
N VAL A 87 10.19 -4.49 10.66
CA VAL A 87 8.98 -3.71 10.39
C VAL A 87 9.34 -2.49 9.55
N ASN A 88 8.57 -2.29 8.49
CA ASN A 88 8.59 -1.09 7.66
C ASN A 88 7.33 -0.27 7.95
N LEU A 89 7.48 1.01 8.27
CA LEU A 89 6.37 1.94 8.53
C LEU A 89 6.43 3.12 7.57
N ALA A 90 5.25 3.59 7.15
CA ALA A 90 5.11 4.80 6.35
C ALA A 90 3.84 5.56 6.73
N LEU A 91 3.84 6.87 6.53
CA LEU A 91 2.65 7.71 6.57
C LEU A 91 1.78 7.43 5.34
N GLY A 92 0.47 7.45 5.52
CA GLY A 92 -0.49 7.26 4.43
C GLY A 92 -0.72 5.79 4.08
N LEU A 93 -1.21 5.53 2.88
CA LEU A 93 -1.52 4.19 2.41
C LEU A 93 -0.27 3.31 2.28
N GLY A 94 -0.42 2.02 2.56
CA GLY A 94 0.65 1.01 2.48
C GLY A 94 1.29 0.85 1.10
N LYS A 95 0.71 1.45 0.06
CA LYS A 95 1.28 1.52 -1.29
C LYS A 95 2.72 2.03 -1.29
N THR A 96 3.06 3.01 -0.46
CA THR A 96 4.45 3.49 -0.32
C THR A 96 5.42 2.36 -0.03
N ILE A 97 5.07 1.40 0.83
CA ILE A 97 5.94 0.29 1.22
C ILE A 97 5.95 -0.80 0.14
N VAL A 98 4.79 -1.12 -0.41
CA VAL A 98 4.62 -2.18 -1.41
C VAL A 98 5.35 -1.85 -2.71
N ASP A 99 5.30 -0.60 -3.15
CA ASP A 99 5.98 -0.13 -4.37
C ASP A 99 7.48 0.17 -4.16
N GLY A 100 8.04 -0.16 -2.99
CA GLY A 100 9.46 0.03 -2.71
C GLY A 100 9.87 1.47 -2.39
N GLY A 101 8.91 2.32 -1.98
CA GLY A 101 9.21 3.68 -1.52
C GLY A 101 9.93 3.71 -0.17
N TRP A 102 10.44 4.90 0.17
CA TRP A 102 11.10 5.12 1.45
C TRP A 102 10.14 4.92 2.62
N SER A 103 10.55 4.11 3.59
CA SER A 103 9.78 3.77 4.78
C SER A 103 10.71 3.71 5.98
N TRP A 104 10.17 3.96 7.18
CA TRP A 104 10.92 3.77 8.41
C TRP A 104 11.09 2.29 8.70
N ILE A 105 12.34 1.85 8.88
CA ILE A 105 12.67 0.44 9.10
C ILE A 105 13.20 0.28 10.51
N TYR A 106 12.64 -0.66 11.28
CA TYR A 106 13.15 -0.99 12.60
C TYR A 106 12.98 -2.48 12.93
N CYS A 107 13.75 -2.94 13.91
CA CYS A 107 13.64 -4.29 14.46
C CYS A 107 12.68 -4.28 15.67
N PRO A 108 11.60 -5.09 15.69
CA PRO A 108 10.67 -5.14 16.81
C PRO A 108 11.30 -5.52 18.15
N ALA A 109 12.33 -6.35 18.15
CA ALA A 109 13.07 -6.72 19.35
C ALA A 109 13.88 -5.54 19.96
N TYR A 110 14.21 -4.55 19.14
CA TYR A 110 15.01 -3.38 19.52
C TYR A 110 14.39 -2.06 19.02
N PRO A 111 13.17 -1.69 19.45
CA PRO A 111 12.43 -0.57 18.88
C PRO A 111 13.07 0.80 19.15
N LYS A 112 13.93 0.90 20.15
CA LYS A 112 14.66 2.13 20.50
C LYS A 112 16.03 2.24 19.82
N SER A 113 16.43 1.25 19.02
CA SER A 113 17.67 1.35 18.27
C SER A 113 17.61 2.50 17.26
N PRO A 114 18.61 3.37 17.20
CA PRO A 114 18.64 4.42 16.20
C PRO A 114 18.64 3.79 14.79
N PRO A 115 18.09 4.49 13.80
CA PRO A 115 18.16 4.01 12.42
C PRO A 115 19.63 3.90 11.97
N PRO A 116 19.94 3.03 11.00
CA PRO A 116 21.32 2.73 10.58
C PRO A 116 21.99 3.85 9.76
N TYR A 117 21.50 5.08 9.88
CA TYR A 117 22.02 6.22 9.12
C TYR A 117 23.20 6.88 9.82
N LYS A 118 24.25 7.14 9.06
CA LYS A 118 25.53 7.71 9.56
C LYS A 118 25.54 9.24 9.58
N SER A 119 24.61 9.88 8.87
CA SER A 119 24.57 11.35 8.76
C SER A 119 23.14 11.87 8.58
N ILE A 120 22.94 13.15 8.90
CA ILE A 120 21.67 13.86 8.64
C ILE A 120 21.32 13.80 7.15
N ARG A 121 22.31 13.91 6.26
CA ARG A 121 22.11 13.85 4.83
C ARG A 121 21.56 12.48 4.39
N GLU A 122 22.05 11.38 4.98
CA GLU A 122 21.52 10.04 4.72
C GLU A 122 20.07 9.91 5.22
N ILE A 123 19.76 10.46 6.40
CA ILE A 123 18.40 10.47 6.93
C ILE A 123 17.46 11.18 5.94
N LEU A 124 17.81 12.38 5.50
CA LEU A 124 17.00 13.17 4.58
C LEU A 124 16.80 12.46 3.22
N ASN A 125 17.85 11.86 2.69
CA ASN A 125 17.81 11.14 1.42
C ASN A 125 17.06 9.80 1.50
N SER A 126 16.89 9.24 2.70
CA SER A 126 16.25 7.95 2.96
C SER A 126 14.89 8.09 3.66
N SER A 127 14.42 9.31 3.85
CA SER A 127 13.14 9.59 4.48
C SER A 127 12.01 9.69 3.45
N GLN A 128 10.83 9.34 3.90
CA GLN A 128 9.61 9.55 3.11
C GLN A 128 9.41 11.05 2.89
N THR A 129 9.18 11.47 1.65
CA THR A 129 8.93 12.87 1.26
C THR A 129 7.49 13.10 0.78
N SER A 130 6.78 12.03 0.51
CA SER A 130 5.40 12.03 0.02
C SER A 130 4.67 10.77 0.47
N TYR A 131 3.35 10.82 0.48
CA TYR A 131 2.51 9.69 0.89
C TYR A 131 1.29 9.55 -0.02
N TRP A 132 0.74 8.34 -0.07
CA TRP A 132 -0.44 8.04 -0.84
C TRP A 132 -1.72 8.20 -0.01
N THR A 133 -2.74 8.81 -0.61
CA THR A 133 -4.07 9.02 -0.04
C THR A 133 -5.16 8.58 -1.02
N VAL A 134 -6.34 8.25 -0.52
CA VAL A 134 -7.54 8.07 -1.35
C VAL A 134 -8.20 9.43 -1.57
N LYS A 135 -8.52 9.76 -2.82
CA LYS A 135 -9.28 10.96 -3.18
C LYS A 135 -10.75 10.79 -2.78
N MET A 136 -11.28 11.68 -1.96
CA MET A 136 -12.69 11.66 -1.51
C MET A 136 -13.56 12.72 -2.17
N GLY A 137 -12.97 13.79 -2.67
CA GLY A 137 -13.67 14.91 -3.31
C GLY A 137 -14.03 14.66 -4.77
N HIS A 138 -13.47 13.65 -5.41
CA HIS A 138 -13.69 13.33 -6.81
C HIS A 138 -14.07 11.86 -6.96
N ILE A 139 -15.08 11.60 -7.78
CA ILE A 139 -15.50 10.24 -8.15
C ILE A 139 -14.95 10.01 -9.56
N PRO A 140 -13.81 9.32 -9.72
CA PRO A 140 -13.27 9.04 -11.04
C PRO A 140 -14.17 8.05 -11.79
N GLU A 141 -14.12 8.11 -13.10
CA GLU A 141 -14.67 7.05 -13.93
C GLU A 141 -13.99 5.72 -13.58
N PHE A 142 -14.78 4.65 -13.50
CA PHE A 142 -14.24 3.35 -13.10
C PHE A 142 -13.27 2.83 -14.15
N ASN A 143 -11.99 2.86 -13.82
CA ASN A 143 -10.94 2.22 -14.59
C ASN A 143 -10.23 1.18 -13.72
N PRO A 144 -10.53 -0.11 -13.87
CA PRO A 144 -9.97 -1.15 -13.01
C PRO A 144 -8.48 -1.41 -13.26
N ILE A 145 -7.92 -0.89 -14.35
CA ILE A 145 -6.50 -1.03 -14.70
C ILE A 145 -5.68 0.09 -14.02
N SER A 146 -6.29 1.25 -13.75
CA SER A 146 -5.61 2.42 -13.20
C SER A 146 -6.09 2.73 -11.78
N GLU A 147 -5.44 2.13 -10.78
CA GLU A 147 -5.71 2.45 -9.37
C GLU A 147 -5.33 3.91 -8.99
N ILE A 148 -4.44 4.53 -9.77
CA ILE A 148 -3.95 5.91 -9.55
C ILE A 148 -5.08 6.94 -9.61
N GLU A 149 -6.15 6.67 -10.37
CA GLU A 149 -7.29 7.57 -10.48
C GLU A 149 -8.04 7.75 -9.16
N PHE A 150 -7.99 6.74 -8.29
CA PHE A 150 -8.61 6.75 -6.97
C PHE A 150 -7.69 7.29 -5.87
N MET A 151 -6.41 7.46 -6.17
CA MET A 151 -5.38 7.84 -5.23
C MET A 151 -4.68 9.13 -5.65
N GLU A 152 -4.05 9.76 -4.69
CA GLU A 152 -3.21 10.95 -4.87
C GLU A 152 -1.92 10.77 -4.09
N LYS A 153 -0.81 11.16 -4.70
CA LYS A 153 0.48 11.28 -4.02
C LYS A 153 0.63 12.69 -3.49
N SER A 154 0.53 12.85 -2.18
CA SER A 154 0.59 14.13 -1.49
C SER A 154 1.97 14.37 -0.87
N PRO A 155 2.47 15.61 -0.85
CA PRO A 155 3.70 15.96 -0.14
C PRO A 155 3.47 16.00 1.38
N LEU A 156 4.54 15.84 2.18
CA LEU A 156 4.45 15.81 3.64
C LEU A 156 3.93 17.13 4.26
N GLU A 157 4.14 18.27 3.60
CA GLU A 157 3.62 19.58 4.03
C GLU A 157 2.09 19.59 4.13
N LYS A 158 1.42 18.74 3.33
CA LYS A 158 -0.04 18.58 3.43
C LYS A 158 -0.42 17.83 4.72
N ALA A 159 0.33 16.81 5.10
CA ALA A 159 0.13 16.07 6.34
C ALA A 159 0.36 16.95 7.59
N GLU A 160 1.32 17.87 7.53
CA GLU A 160 1.54 18.87 8.56
C GLU A 160 0.33 19.81 8.70
N LYS A 161 -0.22 20.32 7.58
CA LYS A 161 -1.44 21.13 7.56
C LYS A 161 -2.67 20.38 8.08
N ASP A 162 -2.76 19.09 7.79
CA ASP A 162 -3.82 18.20 8.29
C ASP A 162 -3.64 17.87 9.79
N GLY A 163 -2.51 18.26 10.42
CA GLY A 163 -2.17 17.99 11.81
C GLY A 163 -1.79 16.52 12.09
N THR A 164 -1.51 15.74 11.04
CA THR A 164 -1.16 14.33 11.14
C THR A 164 0.35 14.08 11.22
N LEU A 165 1.15 15.08 10.90
CA LEU A 165 2.60 15.13 11.07
C LEU A 165 2.96 16.36 11.90
N ARG A 166 3.89 16.20 12.88
CA ARG A 166 4.42 17.27 13.72
C ARG A 166 5.94 17.20 13.76
#